data_a4a563b884d60f1816f588fb1fffc020
#
_entry.id   a4a563b884d60f1816f588fb1fffc020
#
_cell.length_a   1.000
_cell.length_b   1.000
_cell.length_c   1.000
_cell.angle_alpha   90.00
_cell.angle_beta   90.00
_cell.angle_gamma   90.00
#
_symmetry.space_group_name_H-M   'P 1'
#
loop_
_entity.id
_entity.type
_entity.pdbx_description
1 polymer ?
#
loop_
_entity_poly.entity_id
_entity_poly.type
_entity_poly.pdbx_seq_one_letter_code
_entity_poly.pdbx_strand_id
1 'polypeptide(L)'
;MSAFFRWIVHNSLIANLLTLCLLLGGGIAYRTMPQEYLPPVNLKWLIAVLSYPGVSATDIEQIITRPVEDELEEIDFVNQFNSTSTEGSVEFSMQFEDISLDEFERQYQEVRQGVDRADLPDGVLDPFYIKIKSSNFIPLVQIALTGGTKIDYHELRHRAEELRDRIESFWEVDRVFLYDDRERQIHVEVDPPSARAFSLSLNDIGRALEMSNLDLPAGTLELGSSEYLIRSADQFRSLRDIRAAIVRPDPLGNHVRLGQVAAVRDTYAREEARSRLNGQRSIALGVTKKDVGSSLDLLEKIHALSGKFAVGLPPGTGVELVNDTSIRVRNALSNLQINALAGGLLVVF
;
A
#
# COMPACT_ATOMS: atom_id res chain seq x y z
N MET A 1 35.45 10.27 -42.21
CA MET A 1 34.79 8.95 -41.98
C MET A 1 35.14 7.87 -42.98
N SER A 2 35.28 8.16 -44.26
CA SER A 2 35.52 7.15 -45.33
C SER A 2 36.88 6.43 -45.30
N ALA A 3 37.95 7.04 -44.77
CA ALA A 3 39.27 6.41 -44.69
C ALA A 3 39.38 5.34 -43.59
N PHE A 4 38.76 5.59 -42.43
CA PHE A 4 38.71 4.67 -41.32
C PHE A 4 37.92 3.38 -41.63
N PHE A 5 36.77 3.54 -42.27
CA PHE A 5 35.96 2.37 -42.69
C PHE A 5 36.69 1.56 -43.79
N ARG A 6 37.33 2.20 -44.77
CA ARG A 6 38.15 1.50 -45.78
C ARG A 6 39.31 0.73 -45.16
N TRP A 7 39.97 1.27 -44.13
CA TRP A 7 41.07 0.62 -43.46
C TRP A 7 40.59 -0.64 -42.68
N ILE A 8 39.43 -0.57 -42.00
CA ILE A 8 38.85 -1.74 -41.28
C ILE A 8 38.47 -2.84 -42.27
N VAL A 9 37.78 -2.48 -43.37
CA VAL A 9 37.31 -3.46 -44.36
C VAL A 9 38.50 -4.12 -45.08
N HIS A 10 39.62 -3.40 -45.28
CA HIS A 10 40.83 -3.95 -45.90
C HIS A 10 41.61 -4.90 -44.99
N ASN A 11 41.32 -4.87 -43.66
CA ASN A 11 42.02 -5.67 -42.70
C ASN A 11 41.04 -6.70 -42.07
N SER A 12 40.87 -7.83 -42.78
CA SER A 12 39.88 -8.88 -42.41
C SER A 12 40.02 -9.38 -40.96
N LEU A 13 41.24 -9.40 -40.41
CA LEU A 13 41.48 -9.83 -39.03
C LEU A 13 40.89 -8.82 -38.03
N ILE A 14 41.05 -7.53 -38.29
CA ILE A 14 40.49 -6.48 -37.44
C ILE A 14 38.95 -6.45 -37.56
N ALA A 15 38.42 -6.60 -38.77
CA ALA A 15 36.99 -6.66 -39.01
C ALA A 15 36.33 -7.85 -38.26
N ASN A 16 36.94 -9.04 -38.37
CA ASN A 16 36.46 -10.24 -37.66
C ASN A 16 36.55 -10.13 -36.12
N LEU A 17 37.66 -9.55 -35.62
CA LEU A 17 37.82 -9.31 -34.16
C LEU A 17 36.78 -8.34 -33.64
N LEU A 18 36.54 -7.24 -34.39
CA LEU A 18 35.51 -6.26 -34.02
C LEU A 18 34.11 -6.86 -34.04
N THR A 19 33.81 -7.67 -35.04
CA THR A 19 32.52 -8.40 -35.11
C THR A 19 32.37 -9.36 -33.93
N LEU A 20 33.41 -10.10 -33.59
CA LEU A 20 33.41 -11.01 -32.45
C LEU A 20 33.19 -10.25 -31.12
N CYS A 21 33.91 -9.10 -30.94
CA CYS A 21 33.74 -8.25 -29.78
C CYS A 21 32.30 -7.70 -29.66
N LEU A 22 31.72 -7.27 -30.78
CA LEU A 22 30.34 -6.78 -30.81
C LEU A 22 29.33 -7.89 -30.49
N LEU A 23 29.52 -9.12 -30.99
CA LEU A 23 28.64 -10.25 -30.68
C LEU A 23 28.76 -10.68 -29.21
N LEU A 24 29.98 -10.77 -28.70
CA LEU A 24 30.19 -11.10 -27.28
C LEU A 24 29.67 -10.00 -26.36
N GLY A 25 29.98 -8.74 -26.65
CA GLY A 25 29.50 -7.58 -25.90
C GLY A 25 27.96 -7.47 -25.95
N GLY A 26 27.37 -7.66 -27.12
CA GLY A 26 25.90 -7.70 -27.29
C GLY A 26 25.25 -8.85 -26.52
N GLY A 27 25.87 -10.02 -26.51
CA GLY A 27 25.37 -11.19 -25.76
C GLY A 27 25.44 -10.96 -24.24
N ILE A 28 26.49 -10.33 -23.75
CA ILE A 28 26.61 -9.95 -22.32
C ILE A 28 25.56 -8.88 -21.99
N ALA A 29 25.47 -7.82 -22.78
CA ALA A 29 24.50 -6.74 -22.58
C ALA A 29 23.06 -7.26 -22.55
N TYR A 30 22.72 -8.18 -23.47
CA TYR A 30 21.39 -8.81 -23.51
C TYR A 30 21.07 -9.58 -22.22
N ARG A 31 22.06 -10.28 -21.64
CA ARG A 31 21.87 -11.05 -20.40
C ARG A 31 21.80 -10.20 -19.14
N THR A 32 22.44 -9.02 -19.17
CA THR A 32 22.50 -8.11 -18.01
C THR A 32 21.42 -7.03 -18.06
N MET A 33 20.72 -6.89 -19.18
CA MET A 33 19.68 -5.87 -19.35
C MET A 33 18.47 -6.19 -18.47
N PRO A 34 18.02 -5.24 -17.63
CA PRO A 34 16.80 -5.40 -16.84
C PRO A 34 15.60 -5.64 -17.76
N GLN A 35 14.83 -6.69 -17.49
CA GLN A 35 13.67 -7.06 -18.28
C GLN A 35 12.43 -6.55 -17.57
N GLU A 36 11.86 -5.45 -18.04
CA GLU A 36 10.73 -4.80 -17.44
C GLU A 36 9.54 -4.68 -18.38
N TYR A 37 8.32 -4.75 -17.82
CA TYR A 37 7.09 -4.53 -18.58
C TYR A 37 6.93 -3.07 -18.96
N LEU A 38 7.09 -2.18 -17.99
CA LEU A 38 7.09 -0.74 -18.15
C LEU A 38 8.31 -0.17 -17.44
N PRO A 39 9.05 0.73 -18.06
CA PRO A 39 10.11 1.43 -17.36
C PRO A 39 9.50 2.23 -16.17
N PRO A 40 10.26 2.44 -15.09
CA PRO A 40 9.81 3.28 -13.99
C PRO A 40 9.72 4.74 -14.46
N VAL A 41 8.54 5.16 -14.88
CA VAL A 41 8.24 6.52 -15.30
C VAL A 41 7.59 7.26 -14.14
N ASN A 42 8.16 8.43 -13.80
CA ASN A 42 7.49 9.36 -12.91
C ASN A 42 6.34 10.02 -13.68
N LEU A 43 5.13 9.80 -13.23
CA LEU A 43 3.93 10.36 -13.87
C LEU A 43 3.74 11.85 -13.56
N LYS A 44 4.64 12.43 -12.74
CA LYS A 44 4.58 13.83 -12.30
C LYS A 44 3.22 14.15 -11.66
N TRP A 45 2.75 13.18 -10.92
CA TRP A 45 1.50 13.26 -10.18
C TRP A 45 1.80 13.15 -8.69
N LEU A 46 1.28 14.08 -7.91
CA LEU A 46 1.42 14.18 -6.46
C LEU A 46 0.05 14.10 -5.81
N ILE A 47 -0.05 13.28 -4.79
CA ILE A 47 -1.22 13.24 -3.91
C ILE A 47 -0.76 13.68 -2.51
N ALA A 48 -1.48 14.63 -1.92
CA ALA A 48 -1.33 15.03 -0.53
C ALA A 48 -2.62 14.70 0.24
N VAL A 49 -2.50 14.02 1.37
CA VAL A 49 -3.63 13.65 2.22
C VAL A 49 -3.44 14.29 3.59
N LEU A 50 -4.45 15.04 4.02
CA LEU A 50 -4.53 15.58 5.37
C LEU A 50 -5.70 14.92 6.10
N SER A 51 -5.49 14.55 7.36
CA SER A 51 -6.49 13.87 8.16
C SER A 51 -6.83 14.68 9.41
N TYR A 52 -8.13 14.85 9.65
CA TYR A 52 -8.69 15.47 10.85
C TYR A 52 -9.88 14.66 11.36
N PRO A 53 -9.64 13.61 12.12
CA PRO A 53 -10.68 12.64 12.52
C PRO A 53 -11.85 13.28 13.26
N GLY A 54 -13.06 12.81 12.99
CA GLY A 54 -14.28 13.22 13.68
C GLY A 54 -14.93 14.52 13.17
N VAL A 55 -14.44 15.05 12.06
CA VAL A 55 -14.97 16.28 11.44
C VAL A 55 -15.74 15.93 10.17
N SER A 56 -16.89 16.59 9.94
CA SER A 56 -17.72 16.35 8.75
C SER A 56 -17.02 16.80 7.47
N ALA A 57 -17.39 16.22 6.30
CA ALA A 57 -16.82 16.60 5.00
C ALA A 57 -17.00 18.11 4.70
N THR A 58 -18.14 18.70 5.08
CA THR A 58 -18.43 20.12 4.88
C THR A 58 -17.51 21.01 5.72
N ASP A 59 -17.25 20.61 6.96
CA ASP A 59 -16.36 21.37 7.83
C ASP A 59 -14.90 21.21 7.37
N ILE A 60 -14.48 20.00 6.96
CA ILE A 60 -13.16 19.74 6.34
C ILE A 60 -12.94 20.67 5.14
N GLU A 61 -13.97 20.82 4.26
CA GLU A 61 -13.89 21.73 3.11
C GLU A 61 -13.60 23.17 3.54
N GLN A 62 -14.27 23.64 4.59
CA GLN A 62 -14.14 25.04 5.01
C GLN A 62 -12.84 25.33 5.77
N ILE A 63 -12.42 24.42 6.66
CA ILE A 63 -11.34 24.71 7.60
C ILE A 63 -9.99 24.13 7.20
N ILE A 64 -9.97 23.20 6.22
CA ILE A 64 -8.71 22.60 5.73
C ILE A 64 -8.58 22.79 4.23
N THR A 65 -9.61 22.36 3.46
CA THR A 65 -9.49 22.31 1.99
C THR A 65 -9.25 23.69 1.40
N ARG A 66 -10.09 24.67 1.71
CA ARG A 66 -9.96 26.03 1.17
C ARG A 66 -8.66 26.72 1.56
N PRO A 67 -8.24 26.76 2.84
CA PRO A 67 -6.95 27.36 3.19
C PRO A 67 -5.75 26.72 2.48
N VAL A 68 -5.80 25.40 2.24
CA VAL A 68 -4.74 24.71 1.51
C VAL A 68 -4.84 24.98 0.00
N GLU A 69 -6.04 25.02 -0.58
CA GLU A 69 -6.24 25.39 -1.99
C GLU A 69 -5.69 26.79 -2.29
N ASP A 70 -5.99 27.76 -1.44
CA ASP A 70 -5.51 29.14 -1.59
C ASP A 70 -3.97 29.21 -1.65
N GLU A 71 -3.27 28.42 -0.83
CA GLU A 71 -1.80 28.35 -0.85
C GLU A 71 -1.25 27.56 -2.05
N LEU A 72 -2.01 26.59 -2.55
CA LEU A 72 -1.59 25.72 -3.66
C LEU A 72 -1.93 26.31 -5.05
N GLU A 73 -2.83 27.30 -5.15
CA GLU A 73 -3.13 28.00 -6.41
C GLU A 73 -1.90 28.74 -6.98
N GLU A 74 -0.94 29.10 -6.16
CA GLU A 74 0.29 29.78 -6.56
C GLU A 74 1.38 28.83 -7.11
N ILE A 75 1.13 27.52 -7.10
CA ILE A 75 2.12 26.52 -7.55
C ILE A 75 2.17 26.48 -9.09
N ASP A 76 3.39 26.67 -9.62
CA ASP A 76 3.64 26.67 -11.05
C ASP A 76 3.56 25.26 -11.68
N PHE A 77 3.33 25.21 -12.99
CA PHE A 77 3.35 23.99 -13.81
C PHE A 77 2.27 22.95 -13.45
N VAL A 78 1.22 23.32 -12.74
CA VAL A 78 0.10 22.43 -12.45
C VAL A 78 -0.84 22.39 -13.65
N ASN A 79 -0.99 21.22 -14.27
CA ASN A 79 -1.91 20.98 -15.37
C ASN A 79 -3.33 20.67 -14.87
N GLN A 80 -3.44 19.90 -13.80
CA GLN A 80 -4.72 19.54 -13.19
C GLN A 80 -4.58 19.51 -11.67
N PHE A 81 -5.52 20.16 -10.99
CA PHE A 81 -5.65 20.16 -9.55
C PHE A 81 -7.06 19.74 -9.14
N ASN A 82 -7.17 18.77 -8.24
CA ASN A 82 -8.43 18.35 -7.67
C ASN A 82 -8.29 18.17 -6.17
N SER A 83 -9.31 18.55 -5.43
CA SER A 83 -9.47 18.29 -4.01
C SER A 83 -10.71 17.44 -3.76
N THR A 84 -10.64 16.54 -2.81
CA THR A 84 -11.76 15.69 -2.41
C THR A 84 -11.86 15.65 -0.89
N SER A 85 -12.88 16.31 -0.35
CA SER A 85 -13.17 16.33 1.09
C SER A 85 -14.11 15.19 1.47
N THR A 86 -13.72 14.43 2.47
CA THR A 86 -14.51 13.33 3.06
C THR A 86 -14.63 13.52 4.57
N GLU A 87 -15.42 12.71 5.25
CA GLU A 87 -15.47 12.74 6.71
C GLU A 87 -14.11 12.36 7.29
N GLY A 88 -13.50 13.28 8.02
CA GLY A 88 -12.22 13.11 8.69
C GLY A 88 -10.97 13.24 7.82
N SER A 89 -11.08 13.55 6.51
CA SER A 89 -9.90 13.73 5.66
C SER A 89 -10.16 14.52 4.38
N VAL A 90 -9.08 15.09 3.81
CA VAL A 90 -9.08 15.65 2.46
C VAL A 90 -7.90 15.08 1.67
N GLU A 91 -8.12 14.84 0.40
CA GLU A 91 -7.11 14.45 -0.58
C GLU A 91 -6.96 15.55 -1.63
N PHE A 92 -5.73 16.00 -1.84
CA PHE A 92 -5.35 16.91 -2.92
C PHE A 92 -4.56 16.12 -3.96
N SER A 93 -4.99 16.16 -5.21
CA SER A 93 -4.37 15.46 -6.33
C SER A 93 -3.92 16.48 -7.37
N MET A 94 -2.63 16.54 -7.63
CA MET A 94 -1.99 17.48 -8.54
C MET A 94 -1.23 16.75 -9.62
N GLN A 95 -1.60 17.00 -10.88
CA GLN A 95 -0.87 16.54 -12.04
C GLN A 95 -0.07 17.72 -12.61
N PHE A 96 1.24 17.57 -12.68
CA PHE A 96 2.13 18.59 -13.25
C PHE A 96 2.28 18.39 -14.75
N GLU A 97 2.66 19.46 -15.45
CA GLU A 97 3.04 19.44 -16.85
C GLU A 97 4.25 18.51 -17.11
N ASP A 98 4.67 18.37 -18.37
CA ASP A 98 5.85 17.59 -18.72
C ASP A 98 7.16 18.34 -18.39
N ILE A 99 7.41 18.51 -17.09
CA ILE A 99 8.59 19.14 -16.51
C ILE A 99 9.70 18.11 -16.25
N SER A 100 10.94 18.58 -16.03
CA SER A 100 12.05 17.70 -15.64
C SER A 100 11.83 17.07 -14.25
N LEU A 101 12.54 15.99 -13.93
CA LEU A 101 12.45 15.38 -12.58
C LEU A 101 12.94 16.33 -11.48
N ASP A 102 13.99 17.11 -11.77
CA ASP A 102 14.51 18.09 -10.80
C ASP A 102 13.50 19.21 -10.55
N GLU A 103 12.79 19.64 -11.61
CA GLU A 103 11.70 20.61 -11.47
C GLU A 103 10.54 20.04 -10.69
N PHE A 104 10.11 18.80 -10.99
CA PHE A 104 9.05 18.13 -10.24
C PHE A 104 9.41 17.99 -8.76
N GLU A 105 10.68 17.73 -8.42
CA GLU A 105 11.12 17.66 -7.02
C GLU A 105 11.08 19.03 -6.34
N ARG A 106 11.38 20.12 -7.06
CA ARG A 106 11.20 21.49 -6.57
C ARG A 106 9.74 21.80 -6.31
N GLN A 107 8.86 21.52 -7.26
CA GLN A 107 7.42 21.72 -7.12
C GLN A 107 6.83 20.89 -5.96
N TYR A 108 7.32 19.68 -5.75
CA TYR A 108 6.95 18.88 -4.58
C TYR A 108 7.31 19.58 -3.26
N GLN A 109 8.49 20.22 -3.17
CA GLN A 109 8.86 20.97 -1.97
C GLN A 109 8.02 22.23 -1.81
N GLU A 110 7.66 22.91 -2.90
CA GLU A 110 6.75 24.07 -2.88
C GLU A 110 5.36 23.67 -2.37
N VAL A 111 4.80 22.56 -2.84
CA VAL A 111 3.53 22.00 -2.35
C VAL A 111 3.60 21.75 -0.83
N ARG A 112 4.68 21.12 -0.35
CA ARG A 112 4.83 20.89 1.09
C ARG A 112 4.86 22.18 1.88
N GLN A 113 5.63 23.17 1.41
CA GLN A 113 5.70 24.47 2.04
C GLN A 113 4.36 25.21 1.98
N GLY A 114 3.61 25.11 0.90
CA GLY A 114 2.26 25.65 0.77
C GLY A 114 1.32 25.05 1.84
N VAL A 115 1.30 23.74 1.98
CA VAL A 115 0.51 23.07 3.03
C VAL A 115 0.95 23.48 4.44
N ASP A 116 2.27 23.62 4.66
CA ASP A 116 2.81 24.05 5.96
C ASP A 116 2.50 25.54 6.29
N ARG A 117 2.27 26.39 5.26
CA ARG A 117 1.85 27.79 5.42
C ARG A 117 0.36 27.97 5.65
N ALA A 118 -0.45 27.00 5.23
CA ALA A 118 -1.89 27.07 5.39
C ALA A 118 -2.27 27.18 6.88
N ASP A 119 -3.21 28.07 7.18
CA ASP A 119 -3.72 28.27 8.56
C ASP A 119 -4.65 27.10 8.95
N LEU A 120 -4.05 26.04 9.45
CA LEU A 120 -4.75 24.81 9.80
C LEU A 120 -5.04 24.75 11.31
N PRO A 121 -6.21 24.19 11.72
CA PRO A 121 -6.55 24.04 13.12
C PRO A 121 -5.64 23.04 13.85
N ASP A 122 -5.48 23.26 15.15
CA ASP A 122 -4.80 22.29 16.03
C ASP A 122 -5.52 20.93 15.97
N GLY A 123 -4.74 19.86 15.82
CA GLY A 123 -5.26 18.47 15.74
C GLY A 123 -5.37 17.88 14.34
N VAL A 124 -5.06 18.64 13.29
CA VAL A 124 -4.79 18.07 11.97
C VAL A 124 -3.52 17.21 12.07
N LEU A 125 -3.60 15.97 11.60
CA LEU A 125 -2.46 15.07 11.59
C LEU A 125 -1.44 15.46 10.52
N ASP A 126 -0.18 15.05 10.69
CA ASP A 126 0.90 15.32 9.74
C ASP A 126 0.49 14.91 8.32
N PRO A 127 0.69 15.78 7.31
CA PRO A 127 0.34 15.50 5.93
C PRO A 127 1.10 14.32 5.35
N PHE A 128 0.40 13.46 4.63
CA PHE A 128 1.00 12.33 3.92
C PHE A 128 1.07 12.61 2.42
N TYR A 129 2.25 12.45 1.81
CA TYR A 129 2.50 12.76 0.41
C TYR A 129 2.87 11.53 -0.40
N ILE A 130 2.26 11.35 -1.58
CA ILE A 130 2.51 10.24 -2.50
C ILE A 130 2.92 10.80 -3.86
N LYS A 131 4.15 10.52 -4.30
CA LYS A 131 4.59 10.75 -5.67
C LYS A 131 4.25 9.52 -6.51
N ILE A 132 3.40 9.69 -7.53
CA ILE A 132 2.92 8.59 -8.37
C ILE A 132 3.97 8.27 -9.44
N LYS A 133 4.46 7.04 -9.40
CA LYS A 133 5.31 6.43 -10.43
C LYS A 133 4.58 5.23 -11.03
N SER A 134 4.89 4.89 -12.27
CA SER A 134 4.33 3.68 -12.90
C SER A 134 4.63 2.42 -12.11
N SER A 135 5.80 2.32 -11.49
CA SER A 135 6.25 1.17 -10.71
C SER A 135 5.49 0.96 -9.40
N ASN A 136 5.02 2.04 -8.75
CA ASN A 136 4.33 1.95 -7.46
C ASN A 136 2.80 2.03 -7.56
N PHE A 137 2.27 2.32 -8.76
CA PHE A 137 0.84 2.45 -9.02
C PHE A 137 0.26 1.26 -9.81
N ILE A 138 1.04 0.76 -10.79
CA ILE A 138 0.61 -0.36 -11.63
C ILE A 138 1.18 -1.66 -11.07
N PRO A 139 0.35 -2.59 -10.57
CA PRO A 139 0.84 -3.86 -10.05
C PRO A 139 1.47 -4.70 -11.16
N LEU A 140 2.63 -5.27 -10.85
CA LEU A 140 3.35 -6.19 -11.73
C LEU A 140 2.56 -7.48 -11.98
N VAL A 141 1.85 -7.92 -10.95
CA VAL A 141 0.95 -9.08 -10.95
C VAL A 141 -0.13 -8.88 -9.92
N GLN A 142 -1.30 -9.42 -10.18
CA GLN A 142 -2.35 -9.58 -9.19
C GLN A 142 -2.48 -11.07 -8.84
N ILE A 143 -2.64 -11.38 -7.57
CA ILE A 143 -2.80 -12.73 -7.06
C ILE A 143 -4.14 -12.80 -6.36
N ALA A 144 -5.04 -13.63 -6.89
CA ALA A 144 -6.34 -13.86 -6.28
C ALA A 144 -6.29 -15.10 -5.40
N LEU A 145 -6.52 -14.90 -4.11
CA LEU A 145 -6.76 -15.98 -3.17
C LEU A 145 -8.27 -16.25 -3.13
N THR A 146 -8.70 -17.39 -3.65
CA THR A 146 -10.12 -17.76 -3.72
C THR A 146 -10.53 -18.61 -2.54
N GLY A 147 -11.70 -18.35 -1.98
CA GLY A 147 -12.34 -19.15 -0.96
C GLY A 147 -13.65 -19.71 -1.47
N GLY A 148 -13.82 -21.04 -1.38
CA GLY A 148 -15.10 -21.69 -1.63
C GLY A 148 -16.15 -21.31 -0.58
N THR A 149 -17.40 -21.75 -0.77
CA THR A 149 -18.56 -21.43 0.10
C THR A 149 -18.40 -21.83 1.56
N LYS A 150 -17.41 -22.64 1.89
CA LYS A 150 -17.18 -23.18 3.25
C LYS A 150 -16.12 -22.41 4.07
N ILE A 151 -15.41 -21.46 3.45
CA ILE A 151 -14.34 -20.73 4.12
C ILE A 151 -14.87 -19.38 4.55
N ASP A 152 -14.67 -19.09 5.84
CA ASP A 152 -15.00 -17.79 6.42
C ASP A 152 -14.04 -16.72 5.88
N TYR A 153 -14.53 -15.49 5.81
CA TYR A 153 -13.75 -14.32 5.39
C TYR A 153 -12.51 -14.11 6.26
N HIS A 154 -12.62 -14.37 7.57
CA HIS A 154 -11.50 -14.26 8.50
C HIS A 154 -10.33 -15.17 8.13
N GLU A 155 -10.62 -16.45 7.85
CA GLU A 155 -9.60 -17.41 7.44
C GLU A 155 -9.00 -17.05 6.09
N LEU A 156 -9.85 -16.64 5.12
CA LEU A 156 -9.37 -16.22 3.80
C LEU A 156 -8.45 -14.99 3.90
N ARG A 157 -8.83 -14.01 4.72
CA ARG A 157 -8.03 -12.82 4.98
C ARG A 157 -6.71 -13.14 5.66
N HIS A 158 -6.73 -13.98 6.67
CA HIS A 158 -5.51 -14.41 7.37
C HIS A 158 -4.52 -15.09 6.40
N ARG A 159 -5.02 -15.93 5.49
CA ARG A 159 -4.18 -16.55 4.45
C ARG A 159 -3.66 -15.53 3.44
N ALA A 160 -4.46 -14.53 3.09
CA ALA A 160 -4.01 -13.46 2.21
C ALA A 160 -2.90 -12.61 2.86
N GLU A 161 -3.02 -12.30 4.15
CA GLU A 161 -1.98 -11.63 4.93
C GLU A 161 -0.69 -12.47 5.01
N GLU A 162 -0.81 -13.75 5.28
CA GLU A 162 0.34 -14.68 5.31
C GLU A 162 1.06 -14.70 3.94
N LEU A 163 0.30 -14.74 2.84
CA LEU A 163 0.88 -14.69 1.49
C LEU A 163 1.52 -13.33 1.21
N ARG A 164 0.87 -12.22 1.61
CA ARG A 164 1.43 -10.87 1.52
C ARG A 164 2.79 -10.78 2.20
N ASP A 165 2.86 -11.17 3.47
CA ASP A 165 4.09 -11.04 4.27
C ASP A 165 5.24 -11.86 3.66
N ARG A 166 4.94 -13.03 3.09
CA ARG A 166 5.93 -13.83 2.36
C ARG A 166 6.39 -13.17 1.06
N ILE A 167 5.50 -12.49 0.33
CA ILE A 167 5.87 -11.79 -0.90
C ILE A 167 6.66 -10.53 -0.57
N GLU A 168 6.30 -9.78 0.46
CA GLU A 168 7.01 -8.59 0.94
C GLU A 168 8.42 -8.90 1.44
N SER A 169 8.71 -10.15 1.79
CA SER A 169 10.08 -10.58 2.13
C SER A 169 11.06 -10.54 0.95
N PHE A 170 10.58 -10.48 -0.30
CA PHE A 170 11.46 -10.30 -1.45
C PHE A 170 11.93 -8.85 -1.53
N TRP A 171 13.24 -8.64 -1.61
CA TRP A 171 13.86 -7.31 -1.58
C TRP A 171 13.47 -6.41 -2.76
N GLU A 172 13.06 -7.01 -3.89
CA GLU A 172 12.61 -6.32 -5.09
C GLU A 172 11.19 -5.76 -4.95
N VAL A 173 10.39 -6.28 -4.03
CA VAL A 173 9.00 -5.84 -3.80
C VAL A 173 9.00 -4.47 -3.14
N ASP A 174 8.20 -3.56 -3.69
CA ASP A 174 7.95 -2.26 -3.09
C ASP A 174 6.83 -2.36 -2.06
N ARG A 175 5.66 -2.84 -2.49
CA ARG A 175 4.46 -2.99 -1.65
C ARG A 175 3.55 -4.08 -2.18
N VAL A 176 2.78 -4.68 -1.28
CA VAL A 176 1.68 -5.57 -1.64
C VAL A 176 0.37 -4.97 -1.12
N PHE A 177 -0.53 -4.63 -2.04
CA PHE A 177 -1.87 -4.14 -1.70
C PHE A 177 -2.84 -5.30 -1.57
N LEU A 178 -3.66 -5.30 -0.53
CA LEU A 178 -4.82 -6.17 -0.46
C LEU A 178 -6.04 -5.40 -0.98
N TYR A 179 -6.69 -5.94 -1.99
CA TYR A 179 -7.98 -5.43 -2.48
C TYR A 179 -9.12 -6.11 -1.74
N ASP A 180 -10.17 -5.36 -1.42
CA ASP A 180 -11.30 -5.84 -0.61
C ASP A 180 -10.86 -6.21 0.83
N ASP A 181 -9.85 -5.49 1.35
CA ASP A 181 -9.39 -5.62 2.74
C ASP A 181 -10.29 -4.79 3.64
N ARG A 182 -11.06 -5.49 4.48
CA ARG A 182 -11.93 -4.86 5.47
C ARG A 182 -11.15 -4.68 6.77
N GLU A 183 -11.15 -3.48 7.30
CA GLU A 183 -10.56 -3.20 8.59
C GLU A 183 -11.20 -4.06 9.68
N ARG A 184 -10.37 -4.69 10.51
CA ARG A 184 -10.86 -5.42 11.67
C ARG A 184 -11.32 -4.45 12.74
N GLN A 185 -12.55 -4.64 13.23
CA GLN A 185 -13.18 -3.76 14.20
C GLN A 185 -13.79 -4.57 15.34
N ILE A 186 -13.80 -3.98 16.52
CA ILE A 186 -14.54 -4.52 17.65
C ILE A 186 -15.82 -3.73 17.78
N HIS A 187 -16.95 -4.38 17.50
CA HIS A 187 -18.25 -3.77 17.65
C HIS A 187 -18.77 -3.96 19.07
N VAL A 188 -19.15 -2.87 19.71
CA VAL A 188 -19.83 -2.84 20.99
C VAL A 188 -21.30 -2.50 20.74
N GLU A 189 -22.15 -3.52 20.72
CA GLU A 189 -23.58 -3.37 20.49
C GLU A 189 -24.28 -3.22 21.84
N VAL A 190 -24.63 -1.98 22.19
CA VAL A 190 -25.30 -1.68 23.47
C VAL A 190 -26.75 -2.12 23.41
N ASP A 191 -27.21 -2.86 24.45
CA ASP A 191 -28.61 -3.21 24.64
C ASP A 191 -29.36 -2.05 25.31
N PRO A 192 -30.30 -1.36 24.59
CA PRO A 192 -30.94 -0.17 25.10
C PRO A 192 -31.77 -0.40 26.41
N PRO A 193 -32.50 -1.52 26.57
CA PRO A 193 -33.16 -1.82 27.83
C PRO A 193 -32.21 -1.92 29.03
N SER A 194 -31.12 -2.66 28.87
CA SER A 194 -30.11 -2.86 29.94
C SER A 194 -29.38 -1.54 30.26
N ALA A 195 -28.98 -0.76 29.25
CA ALA A 195 -28.36 0.53 29.48
C ALA A 195 -29.26 1.49 30.25
N ARG A 196 -30.56 1.54 29.90
CA ARG A 196 -31.54 2.35 30.64
C ARG A 196 -31.74 1.89 32.08
N ALA A 197 -31.76 0.58 32.32
CA ALA A 197 -31.91 0.02 33.68
C ALA A 197 -30.74 0.46 34.60
N PHE A 198 -29.56 0.65 34.04
CA PHE A 198 -28.39 1.17 34.73
C PHE A 198 -28.20 2.68 34.58
N SER A 199 -29.14 3.43 33.96
CA SER A 199 -29.04 4.87 33.70
C SER A 199 -27.75 5.27 32.97
N LEU A 200 -27.32 4.47 31.98
CA LEU A 200 -26.15 4.68 31.15
C LEU A 200 -26.55 5.20 29.78
N SER A 201 -25.88 6.27 29.33
CA SER A 201 -25.95 6.74 27.94
C SER A 201 -24.84 6.09 27.11
N LEU A 202 -24.97 6.17 25.76
CA LEU A 202 -23.90 5.73 24.85
C LEU A 202 -22.61 6.51 25.10
N ASN A 203 -22.72 7.82 25.36
CA ASN A 203 -21.55 8.67 25.65
C ASN A 203 -20.84 8.25 26.94
N ASP A 204 -21.57 7.83 27.98
CA ASP A 204 -20.96 7.38 29.23
C ASP A 204 -20.17 6.08 29.00
N ILE A 205 -20.73 5.17 28.19
CA ILE A 205 -20.06 3.92 27.81
C ILE A 205 -18.81 4.21 26.96
N GLY A 206 -18.92 5.11 25.96
CA GLY A 206 -17.79 5.51 25.12
C GLY A 206 -16.63 6.08 25.96
N ARG A 207 -16.89 7.08 26.80
CA ARG A 207 -15.88 7.68 27.69
C ARG A 207 -15.26 6.64 28.65
N ALA A 208 -16.07 5.75 29.21
CA ALA A 208 -15.54 4.72 30.09
C ALA A 208 -14.58 3.77 29.38
N LEU A 209 -14.86 3.41 28.12
CA LEU A 209 -13.99 2.59 27.29
C LEU A 209 -12.70 3.34 26.91
N GLU A 210 -12.81 4.60 26.51
CA GLU A 210 -11.65 5.46 26.22
C GLU A 210 -10.73 5.56 27.44
N MET A 211 -11.27 5.86 28.61
CA MET A 211 -10.51 5.96 29.86
C MET A 211 -9.89 4.62 30.29
N SER A 212 -10.52 3.50 29.97
CA SER A 212 -10.02 2.16 30.30
C SER A 212 -9.00 1.61 29.29
N ASN A 213 -8.76 2.31 28.16
CA ASN A 213 -7.84 1.89 27.12
C ASN A 213 -6.65 2.86 26.95
N LEU A 214 -6.30 3.58 28.03
CA LEU A 214 -5.21 4.54 27.98
C LEU A 214 -3.88 3.89 28.40
N ASP A 215 -2.85 4.14 27.61
CA ASP A 215 -1.45 3.88 27.98
C ASP A 215 -0.82 5.22 28.42
N LEU A 216 -0.84 5.47 29.72
CA LEU A 216 -0.30 6.70 30.27
C LEU A 216 1.11 6.46 30.82
N PRO A 217 2.13 7.20 30.33
CA PRO A 217 3.42 7.22 30.99
C PRO A 217 3.27 7.85 32.38
N ALA A 218 3.56 7.09 33.43
CA ALA A 218 3.47 7.54 34.81
C ALA A 218 4.78 8.16 35.32
N GLY A 219 5.76 8.38 34.43
CA GLY A 219 7.06 8.97 34.75
C GLY A 219 8.17 7.93 34.97
N THR A 220 9.31 8.39 35.41
CA THR A 220 10.50 7.57 35.69
C THR A 220 10.74 7.48 37.20
N LEU A 221 11.11 6.30 37.68
CA LEU A 221 11.54 6.07 39.04
C LEU A 221 13.02 5.75 39.07
N GLU A 222 13.83 6.61 39.67
CA GLU A 222 15.24 6.36 39.89
C GLU A 222 15.44 5.54 41.17
N LEU A 223 16.00 4.34 41.05
CA LEU A 223 16.39 3.49 42.17
C LEU A 223 17.90 3.21 42.07
N GLY A 224 18.68 3.98 42.81
CA GLY A 224 20.14 3.89 42.80
C GLY A 224 20.73 4.31 41.46
N SER A 225 21.39 3.40 40.76
CA SER A 225 21.98 3.63 39.42
C SER A 225 21.06 3.21 38.25
N SER A 226 19.85 2.78 38.52
CA SER A 226 18.90 2.29 37.51
C SER A 226 17.67 3.17 37.43
N GLU A 227 17.28 3.54 36.23
CA GLU A 227 16.09 4.30 35.91
C GLU A 227 15.01 3.35 35.37
N TYR A 228 13.83 3.37 35.99
CA TYR A 228 12.68 2.55 35.61
C TYR A 228 11.58 3.45 35.04
N LEU A 229 11.21 3.23 33.78
CA LEU A 229 10.03 3.87 33.20
C LEU A 229 8.77 3.18 33.71
N ILE A 230 7.95 3.93 34.45
CA ILE A 230 6.64 3.45 34.90
C ILE A 230 5.59 3.90 33.89
N ARG A 231 4.79 2.98 33.38
CA ARG A 231 3.61 3.29 32.57
C ARG A 231 2.45 2.38 32.97
N SER A 232 1.25 2.95 32.91
CA SER A 232 0.01 2.18 33.01
C SER A 232 -0.19 1.42 31.72
N ALA A 233 -0.27 0.11 31.75
CA ALA A 233 -0.49 -0.74 30.58
C ALA A 233 -1.93 -1.27 30.58
N ASP A 234 -2.91 -0.36 30.65
CA ASP A 234 -4.33 -0.70 30.73
C ASP A 234 -5.02 -0.87 29.37
N GLN A 235 -4.23 -1.10 28.30
CA GLN A 235 -4.79 -1.38 26.98
C GLN A 235 -5.52 -2.73 26.94
N PHE A 236 -6.68 -2.75 26.29
CA PHE A 236 -7.42 -3.99 26.06
C PHE A 236 -6.62 -4.95 25.16
N ARG A 237 -6.39 -6.18 25.65
CA ARG A 237 -5.67 -7.22 24.92
C ARG A 237 -6.57 -8.33 24.39
N SER A 238 -7.80 -8.39 24.90
CA SER A 238 -8.77 -9.42 24.53
C SER A 238 -10.21 -8.92 24.62
N LEU A 239 -11.12 -9.61 23.94
CA LEU A 239 -12.56 -9.36 24.07
C LEU A 239 -13.05 -9.55 25.51
N ARG A 240 -12.35 -10.35 26.31
CA ARG A 240 -12.66 -10.55 27.72
C ARG A 240 -12.40 -9.28 28.52
N ASP A 241 -11.28 -8.60 28.23
CA ASP A 241 -10.92 -7.38 28.93
C ASP A 241 -11.93 -6.27 28.63
N ILE A 242 -12.32 -6.15 27.35
CA ILE A 242 -13.34 -5.19 26.92
C ILE A 242 -14.69 -5.47 27.62
N ARG A 243 -15.12 -6.73 27.67
CA ARG A 243 -16.37 -7.11 28.39
C ARG A 243 -16.28 -6.87 29.89
N ALA A 244 -15.08 -6.96 30.47
CA ALA A 244 -14.83 -6.76 31.89
C ALA A 244 -14.67 -5.26 32.25
N ALA A 245 -14.52 -4.37 31.26
CA ALA A 245 -14.37 -2.93 31.47
C ALA A 245 -15.52 -2.37 32.32
N ILE A 246 -15.21 -1.56 33.32
CA ILE A 246 -16.17 -0.92 34.22
C ILE A 246 -16.72 0.32 33.52
N VAL A 247 -18.00 0.27 33.15
CA VAL A 247 -18.69 1.41 32.51
C VAL A 247 -19.40 2.32 33.52
N ARG A 248 -19.64 1.82 34.73
CA ARG A 248 -20.14 2.62 35.84
C ARG A 248 -19.52 2.14 37.15
N PRO A 249 -18.63 2.94 37.73
CA PRO A 249 -18.10 2.66 39.08
C PRO A 249 -19.20 2.88 40.16
N ASP A 250 -19.22 2.03 41.16
CA ASP A 250 -20.07 2.17 42.34
C ASP A 250 -19.18 2.20 43.60
N PRO A 251 -19.26 3.21 44.45
CA PRO A 251 -18.50 3.29 45.70
C PRO A 251 -18.70 2.10 46.64
N LEU A 252 -19.85 1.40 46.53
CA LEU A 252 -20.18 0.20 47.30
C LEU A 252 -19.64 -1.10 46.68
N GLY A 253 -18.88 -1.01 45.59
CA GLY A 253 -18.25 -2.16 44.93
C GLY A 253 -19.09 -2.88 43.87
N ASN A 254 -20.35 -2.50 43.70
CA ASN A 254 -21.24 -3.06 42.67
C ASN A 254 -21.04 -2.39 41.33
N HIS A 255 -19.88 -2.57 40.71
CA HIS A 255 -19.56 -1.97 39.42
C HIS A 255 -20.37 -2.59 38.29
N VAL A 256 -20.88 -1.76 37.35
CA VAL A 256 -21.49 -2.23 36.12
C VAL A 256 -20.40 -2.45 35.08
N ARG A 257 -20.33 -3.66 34.55
CA ARG A 257 -19.37 -4.03 33.49
C ARG A 257 -20.04 -3.96 32.13
N LEU A 258 -19.21 -3.64 31.08
CA LEU A 258 -19.69 -3.53 29.69
C LEU A 258 -20.48 -4.77 29.25
N GLY A 259 -20.01 -5.97 29.55
CA GLY A 259 -20.69 -7.22 29.20
C GLY A 259 -22.08 -7.43 29.76
N GLN A 260 -22.53 -6.60 30.76
CA GLN A 260 -23.88 -6.61 31.30
C GLN A 260 -24.87 -5.73 30.48
N VAL A 261 -24.34 -4.79 29.72
CA VAL A 261 -25.13 -3.78 28.98
C VAL A 261 -24.88 -3.78 27.46
N ALA A 262 -23.88 -4.55 27.01
CA ALA A 262 -23.51 -4.61 25.60
C ALA A 262 -23.00 -6.00 25.20
N ALA A 263 -23.23 -6.37 23.93
CA ALA A 263 -22.57 -7.48 23.29
C ALA A 263 -21.28 -6.96 22.59
N VAL A 264 -20.15 -7.64 22.83
CA VAL A 264 -18.86 -7.32 22.22
C VAL A 264 -18.53 -8.37 21.19
N ARG A 265 -18.35 -7.96 19.94
CA ARG A 265 -18.06 -8.85 18.81
C ARG A 265 -16.80 -8.39 18.07
N ASP A 266 -15.93 -9.35 17.76
CA ASP A 266 -14.84 -9.17 16.83
C ASP A 266 -15.37 -9.35 15.40
N THR A 267 -15.27 -8.34 14.59
CA THR A 267 -15.85 -8.32 13.24
C THR A 267 -14.99 -7.45 12.32
N TYR A 268 -15.52 -7.16 11.15
CA TYR A 268 -14.87 -6.30 10.16
C TYR A 268 -15.76 -5.12 9.81
N ALA A 269 -15.19 -4.04 9.33
CA ALA A 269 -15.89 -2.91 8.77
C ALA A 269 -16.93 -3.37 7.74
N ARG A 270 -17.94 -2.53 7.51
CA ARG A 270 -18.99 -2.84 6.52
C ARG A 270 -18.36 -3.12 5.16
N GLU A 271 -18.88 -4.13 4.45
CA GLU A 271 -18.41 -4.51 3.13
C GLU A 271 -18.84 -3.42 2.10
N GLU A 272 -17.87 -2.66 1.61
CA GLU A 272 -18.09 -1.62 0.60
C GLU A 272 -17.85 -2.15 -0.82
N ALA A 273 -16.90 -3.07 -0.96
CA ALA A 273 -16.56 -3.74 -2.20
C ALA A 273 -16.47 -5.25 -1.97
N ARG A 274 -16.61 -6.02 -3.04
CA ARG A 274 -16.50 -7.49 -2.99
C ARG A 274 -15.80 -8.01 -4.23
N SER A 275 -14.63 -8.61 -4.02
CA SER A 275 -13.88 -9.26 -5.08
C SER A 275 -14.34 -10.70 -5.30
N ARG A 276 -14.43 -11.10 -6.56
CA ARG A 276 -14.71 -12.47 -6.97
C ARG A 276 -13.86 -12.89 -8.16
N LEU A 277 -13.39 -14.10 -8.15
CA LEU A 277 -12.74 -14.73 -9.28
C LEU A 277 -13.50 -16.01 -9.64
N ASN A 278 -13.90 -16.14 -10.91
CA ASN A 278 -14.67 -17.29 -11.41
C ASN A 278 -15.93 -17.60 -10.56
N GLY A 279 -16.60 -16.55 -10.05
CA GLY A 279 -17.80 -16.65 -9.21
C GLY A 279 -17.53 -16.96 -7.74
N GLN A 280 -16.32 -17.34 -7.36
CA GLN A 280 -15.94 -17.57 -5.96
C GLN A 280 -15.49 -16.27 -5.31
N ARG A 281 -15.75 -16.12 -4.00
CA ARG A 281 -15.22 -15.01 -3.21
C ARG A 281 -13.70 -15.04 -3.24
N SER A 282 -13.07 -13.89 -3.43
CA SER A 282 -11.62 -13.79 -3.45
C SER A 282 -11.16 -12.56 -2.69
N ILE A 283 -9.93 -12.62 -2.19
CA ILE A 283 -9.13 -11.46 -1.80
C ILE A 283 -7.99 -11.38 -2.81
N ALA A 284 -7.84 -10.23 -3.45
CA ALA A 284 -6.77 -10.03 -4.41
C ALA A 284 -5.61 -9.26 -3.79
N LEU A 285 -4.39 -9.67 -4.12
CA LEU A 285 -3.15 -9.01 -3.75
C LEU A 285 -2.55 -8.41 -5.02
N GLY A 286 -2.28 -7.11 -5.02
CA GLY A 286 -1.54 -6.44 -6.09
C GLY A 286 -0.10 -6.21 -5.67
N VAL A 287 0.85 -6.74 -6.42
CA VAL A 287 2.28 -6.64 -6.09
C VAL A 287 2.94 -5.57 -6.94
N THR A 288 3.54 -4.57 -6.31
CA THR A 288 4.38 -3.57 -6.99
C THR A 288 5.86 -3.83 -6.73
N LYS A 289 6.70 -3.38 -7.65
CA LYS A 289 8.14 -3.60 -7.63
C LYS A 289 8.89 -2.28 -7.44
N LYS A 290 9.99 -2.29 -6.69
CA LYS A 290 10.95 -1.19 -6.65
C LYS A 290 11.59 -0.97 -8.03
N ASP A 291 12.16 0.20 -8.23
CA ASP A 291 12.86 0.57 -9.48
C ASP A 291 14.20 -0.19 -9.68
N VAL A 292 14.35 -1.35 -9.06
CA VAL A 292 15.55 -2.19 -9.07
C VAL A 292 15.22 -3.65 -9.31
N GLY A 293 16.13 -4.39 -9.91
CA GLY A 293 15.96 -5.82 -10.22
C GLY A 293 15.11 -6.08 -11.48
N SER A 294 15.05 -7.33 -11.89
CA SER A 294 14.29 -7.80 -13.05
C SER A 294 12.85 -8.13 -12.67
N SER A 295 11.89 -7.64 -13.45
CA SER A 295 10.46 -7.98 -13.29
C SER A 295 10.21 -9.47 -13.53
N LEU A 296 10.89 -10.09 -14.49
CA LEU A 296 10.72 -11.52 -14.77
C LEU A 296 11.22 -12.39 -13.63
N ASP A 297 12.39 -12.08 -13.04
CA ASP A 297 12.96 -12.85 -11.93
C ASP A 297 12.05 -12.79 -10.70
N LEU A 298 11.52 -11.59 -10.40
CA LEU A 298 10.58 -11.43 -9.30
C LEU A 298 9.29 -12.23 -9.56
N LEU A 299 8.74 -12.17 -10.79
CA LEU A 299 7.56 -12.93 -11.15
C LEU A 299 7.77 -14.44 -11.05
N GLU A 300 8.93 -14.96 -11.44
CA GLU A 300 9.27 -16.38 -11.25
C GLU A 300 9.31 -16.78 -9.78
N LYS A 301 9.86 -15.93 -8.91
CA LYS A 301 9.84 -16.14 -7.45
C LYS A 301 8.41 -16.15 -6.91
N ILE A 302 7.58 -15.21 -7.36
CA ILE A 302 6.17 -15.11 -6.94
C ILE A 302 5.39 -16.33 -7.42
N HIS A 303 5.57 -16.77 -8.67
CA HIS A 303 4.96 -18.01 -9.19
C HIS A 303 5.33 -19.25 -8.35
N ALA A 304 6.63 -19.39 -8.08
CA ALA A 304 7.12 -20.52 -7.26
C ALA A 304 6.57 -20.48 -5.83
N LEU A 305 6.52 -19.29 -5.22
CA LEU A 305 5.96 -19.10 -3.88
C LEU A 305 4.45 -19.41 -3.88
N SER A 306 3.68 -18.84 -4.81
CA SER A 306 2.23 -19.04 -4.92
C SER A 306 1.87 -20.51 -5.13
N GLY A 307 2.64 -21.23 -5.96
CA GLY A 307 2.47 -22.66 -6.16
C GLY A 307 2.71 -23.48 -4.89
N LYS A 308 3.78 -23.16 -4.14
CA LYS A 308 4.06 -23.81 -2.84
C LYS A 308 3.00 -23.47 -1.79
N PHE A 309 2.54 -22.24 -1.78
CA PHE A 309 1.52 -21.77 -0.84
C PHE A 309 0.17 -22.45 -1.09
N ALA A 310 -0.21 -22.64 -2.35
CA ALA A 310 -1.45 -23.30 -2.74
C ALA A 310 -1.57 -24.73 -2.19
N VAL A 311 -0.45 -25.46 -2.08
CA VAL A 311 -0.44 -26.85 -1.54
C VAL A 311 -0.80 -26.89 -0.05
N GLY A 312 -0.49 -25.82 0.70
CA GLY A 312 -0.77 -25.72 2.14
C GLY A 312 -2.17 -25.19 2.49
N LEU A 313 -2.99 -24.85 1.48
CA LEU A 313 -4.29 -24.25 1.71
C LEU A 313 -5.38 -25.30 2.06
N PRO A 314 -6.40 -24.90 2.85
CA PRO A 314 -7.56 -25.74 3.12
C PRO A 314 -8.29 -26.16 1.83
N PRO A 315 -8.98 -27.32 1.84
CA PRO A 315 -9.76 -27.75 0.69
C PRO A 315 -10.83 -26.73 0.27
N GLY A 316 -10.87 -26.40 -1.02
CA GLY A 316 -11.80 -25.41 -1.58
C GLY A 316 -11.26 -24.00 -1.62
N THR A 317 -10.00 -23.78 -1.23
CA THR A 317 -9.26 -22.54 -1.51
C THR A 317 -8.31 -22.74 -2.68
N GLY A 318 -8.00 -21.63 -3.37
CA GLY A 318 -7.05 -21.64 -4.48
C GLY A 318 -6.27 -20.33 -4.54
N VAL A 319 -5.13 -20.38 -5.19
CA VAL A 319 -4.32 -19.20 -5.54
C VAL A 319 -4.21 -19.15 -7.05
N GLU A 320 -4.60 -18.06 -7.65
CA GLU A 320 -4.52 -17.85 -9.09
C GLU A 320 -3.85 -16.50 -9.39
N LEU A 321 -2.88 -16.50 -10.30
CA LEU A 321 -2.25 -15.28 -10.75
C LEU A 321 -3.08 -14.68 -11.88
N VAL A 322 -3.43 -13.41 -11.70
CA VAL A 322 -4.25 -12.62 -12.63
C VAL A 322 -3.43 -11.41 -13.08
N ASN A 323 -3.63 -10.95 -14.30
CA ASN A 323 -2.89 -9.81 -14.86
C ASN A 323 -1.36 -9.98 -14.77
N ASP A 324 -0.87 -11.19 -15.00
CA ASP A 324 0.56 -11.48 -15.02
C ASP A 324 1.25 -10.81 -16.19
N THR A 325 2.08 -9.81 -15.88
CA THR A 325 2.81 -9.04 -16.90
C THR A 325 3.96 -9.84 -17.52
N SER A 326 4.42 -10.97 -16.91
CA SER A 326 5.51 -11.78 -17.46
C SER A 326 5.19 -12.31 -18.85
N ILE A 327 3.92 -12.61 -19.13
CA ILE A 327 3.47 -13.11 -20.43
C ILE A 327 3.74 -12.05 -21.51
N ARG A 328 3.45 -10.79 -21.21
CA ARG A 328 3.67 -9.67 -22.15
C ARG A 328 5.17 -9.42 -22.38
N VAL A 329 5.97 -9.44 -21.30
CA VAL A 329 7.42 -9.27 -21.39
C VAL A 329 8.06 -10.40 -22.20
N ARG A 330 7.70 -11.66 -21.92
CA ARG A 330 8.22 -12.82 -22.66
C ARG A 330 7.84 -12.79 -24.14
N ASN A 331 6.62 -12.40 -24.48
CA ASN A 331 6.18 -12.24 -25.86
C ASN A 331 6.96 -11.14 -26.60
N ALA A 332 7.17 -9.99 -25.92
CA ALA A 332 7.98 -8.91 -26.51
C ALA A 332 9.42 -9.34 -26.75
N LEU A 333 10.06 -10.02 -25.80
CA LEU A 333 11.41 -10.54 -25.92
C LEU A 333 11.51 -11.61 -27.03
N SER A 334 10.56 -12.51 -27.12
CA SER A 334 10.50 -13.53 -28.19
C SER A 334 10.40 -12.89 -29.57
N ASN A 335 9.54 -11.88 -29.72
CA ASN A 335 9.42 -11.14 -30.97
C ASN A 335 10.73 -10.41 -31.34
N LEU A 336 11.40 -9.79 -30.36
CA LEU A 336 12.71 -9.14 -30.59
C LEU A 336 13.76 -10.18 -31.01
N GLN A 337 13.81 -11.35 -30.39
CA GLN A 337 14.74 -12.43 -30.74
C GLN A 337 14.50 -12.92 -32.16
N ILE A 338 13.25 -13.18 -32.54
CA ILE A 338 12.87 -13.62 -33.89
C ILE A 338 13.26 -12.59 -34.93
N ASN A 339 12.96 -11.32 -34.67
CA ASN A 339 13.31 -10.21 -35.59
C ASN A 339 14.83 -10.03 -35.71
N ALA A 340 15.58 -10.14 -34.63
CA ALA A 340 17.05 -10.05 -34.64
C ALA A 340 17.69 -11.21 -35.44
N LEU A 341 17.16 -12.44 -35.24
CA LEU A 341 17.62 -13.61 -36.01
C LEU A 341 17.30 -13.48 -37.52
N ALA A 342 16.06 -13.07 -37.84
CA ALA A 342 15.65 -12.87 -39.23
C ALA A 342 16.46 -11.75 -39.92
N GLY A 343 16.64 -10.64 -39.21
CA GLY A 343 17.47 -9.52 -39.71
C GLY A 343 18.94 -9.91 -39.86
N GLY A 344 19.49 -10.66 -38.92
CA GLY A 344 20.85 -11.19 -38.96
C GLY A 344 21.07 -12.11 -40.16
N LEU A 345 20.11 -13.01 -40.42
CA LEU A 345 20.16 -13.88 -41.60
C LEU A 345 20.11 -13.10 -42.90
N LEU A 346 19.27 -12.07 -43.01
CA LEU A 346 19.20 -11.21 -44.21
C LEU A 346 20.48 -10.41 -44.48
N VAL A 347 21.26 -10.14 -43.45
CA VAL A 347 22.54 -9.40 -43.58
C VAL A 347 23.68 -10.36 -44.00
N VAL A 348 23.57 -11.63 -43.66
CA VAL A 348 24.61 -12.64 -43.97
C VAL A 348 24.41 -13.23 -45.37
N PHE A 349 23.20 -13.27 -45.90
CA PHE A 349 22.87 -13.72 -47.27
C PHE A 349 22.63 -12.54 -48.21
#